data_e1fda7234a74225b3d7ca19d020cc3ad
#
_entry.id   e1fda7234a74225b3d7ca19d020cc3ad
#
_cell.length_a   1.000
_cell.length_b   1.000
_cell.length_c   1.000
_cell.angle_alpha   90.00
_cell.angle_beta   90.00
_cell.angle_gamma   90.00
#
_symmetry.space_group_name_H-M   'P 1'
#
loop_
_entity.id
_entity.type
_entity.pdbx_description
1 polymer ?
#
loop_
_entity_poly.entity_id
_entity_poly.type
_entity_poly.pdbx_seq_one_letter_code
_entity_poly.pdbx_strand_id
1 'polypeptide(L)'
;MKKEHILIIRFSAMGDVAMTVPVVYSLATQYPDVRITVLSRNYARPFFEGLAPNVDFMEADLQGEYRGVTGLNALFRRLTAKKFTKIADLHSVLRSEYLRMRFNIGRYRVEHIDKHRSQRRALVAAKRKVLEPLPTPFENYAEVLAKLGYPVKLEFRSLFPPEGGNLNLLPAAIGPKKNAEQWIGVAPTAAYPTKCYPADQIRKIIERLVEAHPHARIFLFGRGETEDTLFSAWCAAIPQCVYVGRHLENLYQELILMSHLDVMLSMDSANMHLASLTATPVVSVWGATHPYAGFMGWQQPAENAVQVDLDCRPCSIYGNRPCRRGDMACMNRIKPEQIIERIERMINPQNNSL
;
A
#
# COMPACT_ATOMS: atom_id res chain seq x y z
N MET A 1 8.92 32.11 -18.80
CA MET A 1 8.27 30.82 -19.07
C MET A 1 7.12 30.62 -18.10
N LYS A 2 5.96 30.08 -18.54
CA LYS A 2 4.83 29.81 -17.66
C LYS A 2 5.23 28.66 -16.72
N LYS A 3 5.16 28.87 -15.41
CA LYS A 3 5.50 27.79 -14.46
C LYS A 3 4.53 26.63 -14.66
N GLU A 4 5.07 25.43 -14.91
CA GLU A 4 4.26 24.21 -15.07
C GLU A 4 3.67 23.78 -13.73
N HIS A 5 2.40 23.37 -13.76
CA HIS A 5 1.69 22.90 -12.57
C HIS A 5 0.87 21.65 -12.93
N ILE A 6 1.26 20.52 -12.38
CA ILE A 6 0.65 19.22 -12.65
C ILE A 6 -0.35 18.88 -11.53
N LEU A 7 -1.57 18.51 -11.91
CA LEU A 7 -2.54 17.88 -11.01
C LEU A 7 -2.46 16.36 -11.15
N ILE A 8 -2.22 15.65 -10.06
CA ILE A 8 -2.26 14.18 -9.99
C ILE A 8 -3.51 13.76 -9.22
N ILE A 9 -4.36 12.91 -9.81
CA ILE A 9 -5.64 12.52 -9.23
C ILE A 9 -5.62 11.03 -8.88
N ARG A 10 -5.74 10.69 -7.56
CA ARG A 10 -5.95 9.32 -7.07
C ARG A 10 -6.68 9.34 -5.73
N PHE A 11 -7.95 8.88 -5.69
CA PHE A 11 -8.79 8.98 -4.48
C PHE A 11 -8.77 7.74 -3.58
N SER A 12 -8.51 6.56 -4.14
CA SER A 12 -8.60 5.25 -3.48
C SER A 12 -8.04 4.12 -4.36
N ALA A 13 -7.83 2.86 -3.89
CA ALA A 13 -7.86 2.53 -2.46
C ALA A 13 -6.56 2.99 -1.78
N MET A 14 -6.44 2.82 -0.44
CA MET A 14 -5.27 3.30 0.31
C MET A 14 -3.94 2.77 -0.26
N GLY A 15 -3.84 1.46 -0.51
CA GLY A 15 -2.64 0.86 -1.10
C GLY A 15 -2.32 1.41 -2.49
N ASP A 16 -3.35 1.62 -3.34
CA ASP A 16 -3.14 2.22 -4.66
C ASP A 16 -2.69 3.69 -4.58
N VAL A 17 -3.16 4.45 -3.58
CA VAL A 17 -2.68 5.82 -3.34
C VAL A 17 -1.24 5.78 -2.85
N ALA A 18 -0.91 4.88 -1.92
CA ALA A 18 0.45 4.65 -1.44
C ALA A 18 1.42 4.35 -2.61
N MET A 19 1.02 3.51 -3.57
CA MET A 19 1.82 3.22 -4.76
C MET A 19 2.08 4.43 -5.69
N THR A 20 1.37 5.55 -5.54
CA THR A 20 1.71 6.77 -6.29
C THR A 20 2.90 7.52 -5.72
N VAL A 21 3.23 7.30 -4.44
CA VAL A 21 4.29 8.06 -3.72
C VAL A 21 5.66 7.96 -4.40
N PRO A 22 6.18 6.77 -4.75
CA PRO A 22 7.47 6.66 -5.44
C PRO A 22 7.52 7.43 -6.76
N VAL A 23 6.40 7.46 -7.47
CA VAL A 23 6.29 8.13 -8.78
C VAL A 23 6.21 9.64 -8.61
N VAL A 24 5.42 10.13 -7.64
CA VAL A 24 5.32 11.56 -7.31
C VAL A 24 6.65 12.11 -6.82
N TYR A 25 7.34 11.37 -5.92
CA TYR A 25 8.66 11.74 -5.44
C TYR A 25 9.68 11.85 -6.58
N SER A 26 9.73 10.83 -7.45
CA SER A 26 10.64 10.81 -8.60
C SER A 26 10.35 11.95 -9.58
N LEU A 27 9.08 12.29 -9.80
CA LEU A 27 8.70 13.46 -10.59
C LEU A 27 9.18 14.74 -9.93
N ALA A 28 8.95 14.89 -8.63
CA ALA A 28 9.29 16.10 -7.90
C ALA A 28 10.80 16.39 -7.87
N THR A 29 11.60 15.34 -7.70
CA THR A 29 13.06 15.45 -7.61
C THR A 29 13.72 15.67 -8.96
N GLN A 30 13.23 15.04 -10.03
CA GLN A 30 13.79 15.17 -11.37
C GLN A 30 13.32 16.44 -12.11
N TYR A 31 12.19 17.02 -11.67
CA TYR A 31 11.63 18.25 -12.25
C TYR A 31 11.33 19.29 -11.13
N PRO A 32 12.36 19.83 -10.47
CA PRO A 32 12.16 20.69 -9.29
C PRO A 32 11.42 22.01 -9.58
N ASP A 33 11.44 22.49 -10.83
CA ASP A 33 10.73 23.70 -11.26
C ASP A 33 9.23 23.45 -11.53
N VAL A 34 8.79 22.19 -11.57
CA VAL A 34 7.39 21.81 -11.79
C VAL A 34 6.66 21.74 -10.45
N ARG A 35 5.60 22.53 -10.30
CA ARG A 35 4.71 22.41 -9.16
C ARG A 35 3.80 21.21 -9.33
N ILE A 36 3.63 20.42 -8.28
CA ILE A 36 2.81 19.20 -8.27
C ILE A 36 1.75 19.36 -7.19
N THR A 37 0.50 19.10 -7.53
CA THR A 37 -0.58 18.97 -6.54
C THR A 37 -1.18 17.58 -6.63
N VAL A 38 -1.17 16.84 -5.54
CA VAL A 38 -1.84 15.54 -5.43
C VAL A 38 -3.23 15.75 -4.85
N LEU A 39 -4.24 15.36 -5.61
CA LEU A 39 -5.65 15.40 -5.21
C LEU A 39 -6.08 14.01 -4.73
N SER A 40 -6.36 13.88 -3.45
CA SER A 40 -6.79 12.63 -2.84
C SER A 40 -7.74 12.87 -1.66
N ARG A 41 -8.14 11.80 -0.97
CA ARG A 41 -8.91 11.88 0.28
C ARG A 41 -7.98 12.21 1.44
N ASN A 42 -8.52 12.76 2.52
CA ASN A 42 -7.75 13.27 3.66
C ASN A 42 -6.76 12.27 4.27
N TYR A 43 -7.13 10.99 4.37
CA TYR A 43 -6.25 9.96 4.91
C TYR A 43 -4.88 9.87 4.21
N ALA A 44 -4.79 10.32 2.95
CA ALA A 44 -3.56 10.26 2.15
C ALA A 44 -2.60 11.42 2.41
N ARG A 45 -2.99 12.43 3.18
CA ARG A 45 -2.16 13.60 3.51
C ARG A 45 -0.76 13.21 4.01
N PRO A 46 -0.59 12.24 4.92
CA PRO A 46 0.72 11.85 5.43
C PRO A 46 1.70 11.29 4.38
N PHE A 47 1.22 10.90 3.21
CA PHE A 47 2.07 10.40 2.14
C PHE A 47 2.76 11.49 1.34
N PHE A 48 2.16 12.70 1.30
CA PHE A 48 2.58 13.75 0.38
C PHE A 48 3.01 15.03 1.10
N GLU A 49 2.58 15.23 2.32
CA GLU A 49 2.96 16.39 3.13
C GLU A 49 4.44 16.26 3.53
N GLY A 50 5.27 17.20 3.04
CA GLY A 50 6.72 17.13 3.24
C GLY A 50 7.47 16.17 2.31
N LEU A 51 6.81 15.53 1.33
CA LEU A 51 7.44 14.57 0.41
C LEU A 51 8.55 15.23 -0.44
N ALA A 52 8.30 16.45 -0.95
CA ALA A 52 9.27 17.28 -1.62
C ALA A 52 8.81 18.75 -1.61
N PRO A 53 9.73 19.75 -1.77
CA PRO A 53 9.38 21.18 -1.67
C PRO A 53 8.37 21.68 -2.71
N ASN A 54 8.28 21.02 -3.86
CA ASN A 54 7.38 21.34 -4.98
C ASN A 54 6.11 20.49 -5.01
N VAL A 55 5.84 19.68 -3.99
CA VAL A 55 4.65 18.84 -3.86
C VAL A 55 3.68 19.43 -2.84
N ASP A 56 2.46 19.68 -3.29
CA ASP A 56 1.33 20.09 -2.46
C ASP A 56 0.29 18.98 -2.37
N PHE A 57 -0.36 18.84 -1.23
CA PHE A 57 -1.53 17.97 -1.06
C PHE A 57 -2.81 18.79 -1.08
N MET A 58 -3.82 18.30 -1.80
CA MET A 58 -5.17 18.85 -1.81
C MET A 58 -6.18 17.77 -1.48
N GLU A 59 -6.94 18.02 -0.44
CA GLU A 59 -8.01 17.13 -0.02
C GLU A 59 -9.25 17.26 -0.92
N ALA A 60 -9.88 16.10 -1.20
CA ALA A 60 -11.21 16.02 -1.79
C ALA A 60 -12.13 15.18 -0.91
N ASP A 61 -13.03 15.82 -0.19
CA ASP A 61 -14.10 15.16 0.55
C ASP A 61 -15.23 14.72 -0.40
N LEU A 62 -15.09 13.50 -0.92
CA LEU A 62 -16.03 12.93 -1.89
C LEU A 62 -17.30 12.33 -1.25
N GLN A 63 -17.39 12.33 0.07
CA GLN A 63 -18.57 11.85 0.81
C GLN A 63 -19.41 13.01 1.37
N GLY A 64 -18.79 14.16 1.61
CA GLY A 64 -19.38 15.40 2.05
C GLY A 64 -19.44 16.47 0.95
N GLU A 65 -18.54 17.47 1.00
CA GLU A 65 -18.55 18.67 0.14
C GLU A 65 -18.62 18.35 -1.38
N TYR A 66 -17.90 17.33 -1.84
CA TYR A 66 -17.82 16.99 -3.28
C TYR A 66 -18.63 15.75 -3.64
N ARG A 67 -19.71 15.46 -2.92
CA ARG A 67 -20.61 14.36 -3.19
C ARG A 67 -21.46 14.61 -4.45
N GLY A 68 -21.59 13.60 -5.31
CA GLY A 68 -22.43 13.63 -6.52
C GLY A 68 -21.91 14.58 -7.59
N VAL A 69 -22.71 14.79 -8.65
CA VAL A 69 -22.32 15.62 -9.79
C VAL A 69 -22.16 17.10 -9.42
N THR A 70 -23.04 17.62 -8.58
CA THR A 70 -22.98 19.01 -8.12
C THR A 70 -21.69 19.27 -7.32
N GLY A 71 -21.34 18.37 -6.38
CA GLY A 71 -20.10 18.43 -5.64
C GLY A 71 -18.87 18.31 -6.54
N LEU A 72 -18.86 17.42 -7.52
CA LEU A 72 -17.78 17.31 -8.50
C LEU A 72 -17.63 18.56 -9.36
N ASN A 73 -18.74 19.28 -9.67
CA ASN A 73 -18.68 20.57 -10.34
C ASN A 73 -18.05 21.66 -9.45
N ALA A 74 -18.35 21.65 -8.14
CA ALA A 74 -17.73 22.55 -7.20
C ALA A 74 -16.21 22.27 -7.07
N LEU A 75 -15.83 21.00 -6.98
CA LEU A 75 -14.44 20.59 -7.01
C LEU A 75 -13.73 21.03 -8.29
N PHE A 76 -14.35 20.82 -9.46
CA PHE A 76 -13.77 21.25 -10.75
C PHE A 76 -13.52 22.77 -10.78
N ARG A 77 -14.48 23.60 -10.33
CA ARG A 77 -14.29 25.07 -10.22
C ARG A 77 -13.11 25.42 -9.29
N ARG A 78 -12.99 24.76 -8.15
CA ARG A 78 -11.87 24.97 -7.23
C ARG A 78 -10.53 24.56 -7.86
N LEU A 79 -10.51 23.48 -8.63
CA LEU A 79 -9.31 23.03 -9.34
C LEU A 79 -8.90 24.02 -10.43
N THR A 80 -9.84 24.51 -11.27
CA THR A 80 -9.52 25.46 -12.35
C THR A 80 -8.95 26.79 -11.82
N ALA A 81 -9.37 27.23 -10.62
CA ALA A 81 -8.80 28.41 -9.97
C ALA A 81 -7.31 28.28 -9.64
N LYS A 82 -6.78 27.06 -9.53
CA LYS A 82 -5.36 26.80 -9.25
C LYS A 82 -4.45 26.83 -10.47
N LYS A 83 -5.01 27.05 -11.68
CA LYS A 83 -4.28 27.23 -12.96
C LYS A 83 -3.33 26.06 -13.30
N PHE A 84 -3.77 24.83 -13.15
CA PHE A 84 -3.03 23.66 -13.61
C PHE A 84 -2.76 23.76 -15.12
N THR A 85 -1.63 23.23 -15.55
CA THR A 85 -1.25 23.14 -16.98
C THR A 85 -1.46 21.74 -17.53
N LYS A 86 -1.33 20.72 -16.68
CA LYS A 86 -1.44 19.31 -17.05
C LYS A 86 -2.15 18.51 -15.95
N ILE A 87 -2.88 17.47 -16.37
CA ILE A 87 -3.70 16.64 -15.50
C ILE A 87 -3.32 15.17 -15.70
N ALA A 88 -2.90 14.49 -14.63
CA ALA A 88 -2.62 13.07 -14.57
C ALA A 88 -3.74 12.34 -13.80
N ASP A 89 -4.67 11.66 -14.49
CA ASP A 89 -5.67 10.81 -13.85
C ASP A 89 -5.09 9.40 -13.64
N LEU A 90 -4.54 9.15 -12.46
CA LEU A 90 -4.00 7.85 -12.04
C LEU A 90 -5.08 6.91 -11.47
N HIS A 91 -6.36 7.32 -11.52
CA HIS A 91 -7.45 6.54 -10.93
C HIS A 91 -8.38 5.90 -11.98
N SER A 92 -8.79 6.66 -12.98
CA SER A 92 -9.68 6.22 -14.08
C SER A 92 -10.92 5.46 -13.57
N VAL A 93 -11.71 6.12 -12.71
CA VAL A 93 -13.03 5.70 -12.20
C VAL A 93 -14.05 6.80 -12.45
N LEU A 94 -15.34 6.50 -12.38
CA LEU A 94 -16.43 7.43 -12.74
C LEU A 94 -16.21 8.87 -12.24
N ARG A 95 -15.77 9.06 -11.00
CA ARG A 95 -15.53 10.41 -10.43
C ARG A 95 -14.35 11.13 -11.07
N SER A 96 -13.23 10.44 -11.28
CA SER A 96 -12.06 11.04 -11.93
C SER A 96 -12.28 11.16 -13.45
N GLU A 97 -13.02 10.25 -14.07
CA GLU A 97 -13.43 10.33 -15.47
C GLU A 97 -14.32 11.55 -15.71
N TYR A 98 -15.23 11.86 -14.79
CA TYR A 98 -16.03 13.09 -14.86
C TYR A 98 -15.14 14.35 -14.83
N LEU A 99 -14.20 14.43 -13.90
CA LEU A 99 -13.24 15.55 -13.83
C LEU A 99 -12.39 15.63 -15.11
N ARG A 100 -11.89 14.48 -15.60
CA ARG A 100 -11.12 14.37 -16.85
C ARG A 100 -11.92 14.90 -18.05
N MET A 101 -13.19 14.49 -18.18
CA MET A 101 -14.06 15.00 -19.22
C MET A 101 -14.17 16.55 -19.17
N ARG A 102 -14.36 17.10 -17.98
CA ARG A 102 -14.46 18.57 -17.79
C ARG A 102 -13.16 19.28 -18.15
N PHE A 103 -11.99 18.72 -17.79
CA PHE A 103 -10.69 19.24 -18.16
C PHE A 103 -10.45 19.16 -19.67
N ASN A 104 -10.85 18.07 -20.34
CA ASN A 104 -10.75 17.93 -21.79
C ASN A 104 -11.59 19.00 -22.54
N ILE A 105 -12.82 19.25 -22.10
CA ILE A 105 -13.67 20.34 -22.63
C ILE A 105 -12.96 21.69 -22.45
N GLY A 106 -12.28 21.90 -21.32
CA GLY A 106 -11.47 23.08 -21.03
C GLY A 106 -10.13 23.14 -21.77
N ARG A 107 -9.85 22.19 -22.67
CA ARG A 107 -8.61 22.09 -23.49
C ARG A 107 -7.33 21.99 -22.66
N TYR A 108 -7.40 21.39 -21.45
CA TYR A 108 -6.21 21.03 -20.67
C TYR A 108 -5.51 19.82 -21.31
N ARG A 109 -4.21 19.71 -21.12
CA ARG A 109 -3.48 18.48 -21.45
C ARG A 109 -3.74 17.43 -20.37
N VAL A 110 -4.42 16.36 -20.74
CA VAL A 110 -4.90 15.33 -19.81
C VAL A 110 -4.45 13.95 -20.26
N GLU A 111 -3.81 13.19 -19.37
CA GLU A 111 -3.49 11.78 -19.58
C GLU A 111 -4.05 10.94 -18.44
N HIS A 112 -4.24 9.66 -18.68
CA HIS A 112 -4.82 8.75 -17.70
C HIS A 112 -4.22 7.35 -17.77
N ILE A 113 -4.32 6.63 -16.64
CA ILE A 113 -3.80 5.27 -16.50
C ILE A 113 -4.52 4.28 -17.43
N ASP A 114 -3.75 3.42 -18.11
CA ASP A 114 -4.24 2.16 -18.63
C ASP A 114 -4.26 1.11 -17.51
N LYS A 115 -5.39 0.45 -17.34
CA LYS A 115 -5.59 -0.62 -16.34
C LYS A 115 -5.33 -2.02 -16.90
N HIS A 116 -4.92 -2.15 -18.14
CA HIS A 116 -4.62 -3.44 -18.80
C HIS A 116 -5.76 -4.47 -18.63
N ARG A 117 -7.01 -4.05 -18.82
CA ARG A 117 -8.21 -4.84 -18.48
C ARG A 117 -8.28 -6.18 -19.21
N SER A 118 -7.82 -6.27 -20.45
CA SER A 118 -7.76 -7.52 -21.23
C SER A 118 -6.78 -8.52 -20.61
N GLN A 119 -5.57 -8.08 -20.31
CA GLN A 119 -4.52 -8.90 -19.70
C GLN A 119 -4.92 -9.34 -18.27
N ARG A 120 -5.51 -8.44 -17.47
CA ARG A 120 -6.08 -8.79 -16.15
C ARG A 120 -7.16 -9.86 -16.25
N ARG A 121 -8.02 -9.82 -17.28
CA ARG A 121 -9.02 -10.87 -17.51
C ARG A 121 -8.37 -12.19 -17.89
N ALA A 122 -7.35 -12.17 -18.75
CA ALA A 122 -6.60 -13.36 -19.14
C ALA A 122 -5.89 -14.00 -17.94
N LEU A 123 -5.26 -13.18 -17.07
CA LEU A 123 -4.56 -13.62 -15.86
C LEU A 123 -5.48 -14.38 -14.87
N VAL A 124 -6.75 -14.00 -14.74
CA VAL A 124 -7.72 -14.62 -13.81
C VAL A 124 -8.73 -15.53 -14.49
N ALA A 125 -8.51 -15.88 -15.76
CA ALA A 125 -9.42 -16.73 -16.52
C ALA A 125 -9.51 -18.14 -15.90
N ALA A 126 -10.70 -18.75 -15.96
CA ALA A 126 -10.90 -20.12 -15.48
C ALA A 126 -10.33 -21.16 -16.45
N LYS A 127 -10.38 -20.85 -17.75
CA LYS A 127 -9.83 -21.66 -18.84
C LYS A 127 -8.88 -20.79 -19.65
N ARG A 128 -7.83 -21.41 -20.23
CA ARG A 128 -6.81 -20.72 -21.04
C ARG A 128 -6.22 -19.50 -20.32
N LYS A 129 -5.90 -19.68 -19.04
CA LYS A 129 -5.24 -18.66 -18.22
C LYS A 129 -3.87 -18.33 -18.80
N VAL A 130 -3.55 -17.04 -18.88
CA VAL A 130 -2.22 -16.54 -19.22
C VAL A 130 -1.56 -16.09 -17.93
N LEU A 131 -0.60 -16.86 -17.43
CA LEU A 131 0.11 -16.60 -16.18
C LEU A 131 1.41 -15.84 -16.47
N GLU A 132 1.28 -14.56 -16.81
CA GLU A 132 2.39 -13.65 -17.12
C GLU A 132 2.33 -12.42 -16.23
N PRO A 133 3.48 -11.86 -15.81
CA PRO A 133 3.52 -10.63 -15.04
C PRO A 133 2.91 -9.47 -15.83
N LEU A 134 2.02 -8.72 -15.19
CA LEU A 134 1.49 -7.48 -15.72
C LEU A 134 2.36 -6.30 -15.29
N PRO A 135 2.36 -5.19 -16.05
CA PRO A 135 3.00 -3.96 -15.61
C PRO A 135 2.49 -3.53 -14.24
N THR A 136 3.42 -3.11 -13.39
CA THR A 136 3.11 -2.64 -12.05
C THR A 136 2.34 -1.31 -12.07
N PRO A 137 1.58 -0.95 -11.05
CA PRO A 137 1.02 0.38 -10.92
C PRO A 137 2.08 1.50 -10.97
N PHE A 138 3.28 1.25 -10.45
CA PHE A 138 4.39 2.21 -10.52
C PHE A 138 4.78 2.54 -11.97
N GLU A 139 4.94 1.51 -12.81
CA GLU A 139 5.24 1.66 -14.24
C GLU A 139 4.08 2.34 -14.97
N ASN A 140 2.84 1.93 -14.69
CA ASN A 140 1.64 2.52 -15.29
C ASN A 140 1.48 4.02 -14.93
N TYR A 141 1.81 4.41 -13.70
CA TYR A 141 1.76 5.82 -13.29
C TYR A 141 2.89 6.63 -13.92
N ALA A 142 4.10 6.07 -14.00
CA ALA A 142 5.23 6.69 -14.69
C ALA A 142 4.95 6.89 -16.18
N GLU A 143 4.27 5.93 -16.83
CA GLU A 143 3.84 6.05 -18.23
C GLU A 143 2.87 7.23 -18.45
N VAL A 144 1.93 7.46 -17.53
CA VAL A 144 1.02 8.64 -17.59
C VAL A 144 1.84 9.93 -17.55
N LEU A 145 2.83 10.02 -16.69
CA LEU A 145 3.71 11.18 -16.61
C LEU A 145 4.55 11.35 -17.88
N ALA A 146 5.09 10.27 -18.44
CA ALA A 146 5.85 10.29 -19.70
C ALA A 146 4.99 10.81 -20.87
N LYS A 147 3.72 10.39 -20.98
CA LYS A 147 2.76 10.89 -21.96
C LYS A 147 2.46 12.39 -21.80
N LEU A 148 2.52 12.90 -20.57
CA LEU A 148 2.44 14.33 -20.27
C LEU A 148 3.72 15.10 -20.59
N GLY A 149 4.82 14.41 -20.98
CA GLY A 149 6.13 14.99 -21.29
C GLY A 149 7.10 15.03 -20.11
N TYR A 150 6.85 14.22 -19.07
CA TYR A 150 7.68 14.07 -17.88
C TYR A 150 8.05 12.60 -17.65
N PRO A 151 8.90 12.01 -18.49
CA PRO A 151 9.43 10.67 -18.21
C PRO A 151 10.25 10.69 -16.92
N VAL A 152 10.03 9.74 -16.03
CA VAL A 152 10.71 9.64 -14.73
C VAL A 152 11.41 8.29 -14.57
N LYS A 153 12.59 8.31 -13.98
CA LYS A 153 13.25 7.13 -13.42
C LYS A 153 12.82 7.00 -11.94
N LEU A 154 12.32 5.85 -11.56
CA LEU A 154 11.83 5.64 -10.19
C LEU A 154 13.00 5.51 -9.21
N GLU A 155 13.18 6.49 -8.30
CA GLU A 155 14.32 6.61 -7.40
C GLU A 155 13.94 6.79 -5.91
N PHE A 156 12.68 6.65 -5.57
CA PHE A 156 12.20 6.73 -4.20
C PHE A 156 12.81 5.62 -3.34
N ARG A 157 13.18 5.93 -2.10
CA ARG A 157 13.69 4.94 -1.14
C ARG A 157 12.74 4.75 0.04
N SER A 158 12.42 5.83 0.74
CA SER A 158 11.59 5.80 1.94
C SER A 158 10.92 7.16 2.17
N LEU A 159 9.80 7.16 2.90
CA LEU A 159 9.16 8.38 3.43
C LEU A 159 10.00 9.04 4.55
N PHE A 160 10.87 8.27 5.18
CA PHE A 160 11.70 8.71 6.30
C PHE A 160 13.19 8.57 5.97
N PRO A 161 14.07 9.30 6.67
CA PRO A 161 15.50 9.08 6.59
C PRO A 161 15.88 7.67 7.08
N PRO A 162 17.15 7.22 6.87
CA PRO A 162 17.60 5.88 7.23
C PRO A 162 17.38 5.49 8.71
N GLU A 163 17.43 6.46 9.61
CA GLU A 163 17.17 6.29 11.05
C GLU A 163 15.69 6.12 11.39
N GLY A 164 14.79 6.25 10.42
CA GLY A 164 13.34 6.15 10.61
C GLY A 164 12.68 7.47 11.01
N GLY A 165 11.37 7.39 11.28
CA GLY A 165 10.58 8.53 11.77
C GLY A 165 10.85 8.82 13.24
N ASN A 166 10.48 10.03 13.69
CA ASN A 166 10.70 10.45 15.07
C ASN A 166 9.78 9.70 16.06
N LEU A 167 10.33 8.73 16.79
CA LEU A 167 9.63 7.93 17.81
C LEU A 167 9.04 8.77 18.95
N ASN A 168 9.57 9.96 19.22
CA ASN A 168 9.01 10.86 20.26
C ASN A 168 7.60 11.39 19.91
N LEU A 169 7.16 11.23 18.66
CA LEU A 169 5.80 11.55 18.23
C LEU A 169 4.82 10.40 18.49
N LEU A 170 5.31 9.26 18.97
CA LEU A 170 4.48 8.12 19.35
C LEU A 170 4.16 8.14 20.84
N PRO A 171 3.00 7.60 21.25
CA PRO A 171 2.66 7.46 22.67
C PRO A 171 3.69 6.63 23.44
N ALA A 172 3.85 6.93 24.74
CA ALA A 172 4.78 6.23 25.63
C ALA A 172 4.57 4.69 25.69
N ALA A 173 3.36 4.22 25.40
CA ALA A 173 3.07 2.78 25.31
C ALA A 173 3.84 2.06 24.19
N ILE A 174 4.22 2.77 23.13
CA ILE A 174 5.12 2.23 22.10
C ILE A 174 6.56 2.28 22.61
N GLY A 175 6.98 3.37 23.26
CA GLY A 175 8.31 3.57 23.81
C GLY A 175 9.43 3.60 22.76
N PRO A 176 10.68 3.80 23.18
CA PRO A 176 11.84 3.66 22.30
C PRO A 176 12.14 2.19 22.02
N LYS A 177 12.67 1.90 20.84
CA LYS A 177 13.22 0.57 20.51
C LYS A 177 14.51 0.35 21.30
N LYS A 178 14.58 -0.75 22.07
CA LYS A 178 15.75 -1.08 22.86
C LYS A 178 16.79 -1.83 22.01
N ASN A 179 18.05 -1.81 22.45
CA ASN A 179 19.09 -2.60 21.80
C ASN A 179 18.73 -4.09 21.82
N ALA A 180 18.95 -4.77 20.71
CA ALA A 180 18.62 -6.19 20.49
C ALA A 180 17.12 -6.55 20.56
N GLU A 181 16.23 -5.56 20.64
CA GLU A 181 14.78 -5.78 20.56
C GLU A 181 14.35 -5.88 19.09
N GLN A 182 13.67 -6.97 18.71
CA GLN A 182 13.08 -7.12 17.40
C GLN A 182 11.66 -6.54 17.40
N TRP A 183 11.37 -5.68 16.43
CA TRP A 183 10.04 -5.13 16.22
C TRP A 183 9.39 -5.75 14.97
N ILE A 184 8.41 -6.60 15.18
CA ILE A 184 7.74 -7.34 14.13
C ILE A 184 6.32 -6.79 13.96
N GLY A 185 6.02 -6.26 12.79
CA GLY A 185 4.65 -5.86 12.43
C GLY A 185 3.85 -7.06 11.92
N VAL A 186 2.59 -7.15 12.30
CA VAL A 186 1.65 -8.17 11.80
C VAL A 186 0.34 -7.52 11.41
N ALA A 187 -0.02 -7.61 10.11
CA ALA A 187 -1.27 -7.12 9.53
C ALA A 187 -2.04 -8.30 8.93
N PRO A 188 -2.79 -9.07 9.76
CA PRO A 188 -3.34 -10.37 9.38
C PRO A 188 -4.62 -10.27 8.57
N THR A 189 -5.20 -9.07 8.42
CA THR A 189 -6.48 -8.85 7.77
C THR A 189 -6.33 -8.12 6.43
N ALA A 190 -7.31 -8.29 5.56
CA ALA A 190 -7.43 -7.62 4.28
C ALA A 190 -8.90 -7.31 3.98
N ALA A 191 -9.17 -6.45 3.00
CA ALA A 191 -10.52 -6.05 2.62
C ALA A 191 -11.45 -7.20 2.19
N TYR A 192 -10.87 -8.35 1.81
CA TYR A 192 -11.64 -9.51 1.34
C TYR A 192 -11.15 -10.80 2.01
N PRO A 193 -12.07 -11.69 2.45
CA PRO A 193 -11.72 -12.94 3.12
C PRO A 193 -10.77 -13.84 2.30
N THR A 194 -10.88 -13.82 0.97
CA THR A 194 -10.04 -14.60 0.06
C THR A 194 -8.57 -14.16 0.05
N LYS A 195 -8.24 -13.09 0.75
CA LYS A 195 -6.90 -12.56 0.96
C LYS A 195 -6.42 -12.70 2.41
N CYS A 196 -7.25 -13.23 3.32
CA CYS A 196 -6.90 -13.40 4.72
C CYS A 196 -6.39 -14.82 4.97
N TYR A 197 -5.22 -14.92 5.58
CA TYR A 197 -4.70 -16.19 6.10
C TYR A 197 -5.44 -16.54 7.40
N PRO A 198 -5.66 -17.83 7.73
CA PRO A 198 -6.40 -18.20 8.93
C PRO A 198 -5.82 -17.58 10.21
N ALA A 199 -6.69 -16.93 11.01
CA ALA A 199 -6.27 -16.18 12.18
C ALA A 199 -5.61 -17.06 13.27
N ASP A 200 -6.06 -18.30 13.40
CA ASP A 200 -5.45 -19.29 14.31
C ASP A 200 -4.02 -19.67 13.89
N GLN A 201 -3.75 -19.69 12.59
CA GLN A 201 -2.40 -19.94 12.06
C GLN A 201 -1.49 -18.71 12.25
N ILE A 202 -2.02 -17.49 12.07
CA ILE A 202 -1.28 -16.26 12.41
C ILE A 202 -0.91 -16.25 13.89
N ARG A 203 -1.85 -16.59 14.77
CA ARG A 203 -1.56 -16.69 16.21
C ARG A 203 -0.44 -17.67 16.51
N LYS A 204 -0.45 -18.85 15.90
CA LYS A 204 0.64 -19.85 16.07
C LYS A 204 1.99 -19.31 15.56
N ILE A 205 2.00 -18.55 14.46
CA ILE A 205 3.21 -17.89 13.98
C ILE A 205 3.72 -16.91 15.03
N ILE A 206 2.86 -16.07 15.60
CA ILE A 206 3.23 -15.11 16.64
C ILE A 206 3.79 -15.84 17.87
N GLU A 207 3.11 -16.87 18.37
CA GLU A 207 3.54 -17.66 19.52
C GLU A 207 4.94 -18.26 19.31
N ARG A 208 5.21 -18.83 18.14
CA ARG A 208 6.53 -19.38 17.78
C ARG A 208 7.62 -18.32 17.64
N LEU A 209 7.29 -17.16 17.07
CA LEU A 209 8.25 -16.05 16.96
C LEU A 209 8.62 -15.50 18.33
N VAL A 210 7.67 -15.37 19.24
CA VAL A 210 7.91 -14.90 20.62
C VAL A 210 8.69 -15.94 21.43
N GLU A 211 8.46 -17.23 21.23
CA GLU A 211 9.24 -18.30 21.83
C GLU A 211 10.71 -18.26 21.37
N ALA A 212 10.94 -18.06 20.08
CA ALA A 212 12.28 -17.96 19.50
C ALA A 212 12.98 -16.63 19.85
N HIS A 213 12.24 -15.55 20.00
CA HIS A 213 12.71 -14.19 20.26
C HIS A 213 11.99 -13.58 21.48
N PRO A 214 12.37 -13.95 22.72
CA PRO A 214 11.67 -13.53 23.95
C PRO A 214 11.63 -12.00 24.16
N HIS A 215 12.54 -11.25 23.52
CA HIS A 215 12.60 -9.79 23.56
C HIS A 215 11.89 -9.12 22.38
N ALA A 216 11.31 -9.90 21.47
CA ALA A 216 10.57 -9.32 20.35
C ALA A 216 9.30 -8.62 20.82
N ARG A 217 8.91 -7.56 20.10
CA ARG A 217 7.59 -6.92 20.22
C ARG A 217 6.82 -7.13 18.93
N ILE A 218 5.58 -7.55 19.07
CA ILE A 218 4.68 -7.83 17.95
C ILE A 218 3.66 -6.72 17.87
N PHE A 219 3.72 -5.91 16.83
CA PHE A 219 2.79 -4.81 16.57
C PHE A 219 1.68 -5.25 15.63
N LEU A 220 0.43 -5.29 16.14
CA LEU A 220 -0.75 -5.73 15.39
C LEU A 220 -1.41 -4.55 14.69
N PHE A 221 -1.34 -4.52 13.36
CA PHE A 221 -1.90 -3.48 12.51
C PHE A 221 -3.26 -3.87 11.93
N GLY A 222 -4.24 -3.03 12.14
CA GLY A 222 -5.61 -3.17 11.67
C GLY A 222 -6.55 -2.32 12.51
N ARG A 223 -7.73 -2.03 11.95
CA ARG A 223 -8.78 -1.25 12.64
C ARG A 223 -10.14 -1.79 12.23
N GLY A 224 -11.03 -1.86 13.17
CA GLY A 224 -12.39 -2.34 12.97
C GLY A 224 -12.83 -3.26 14.11
N GLU A 225 -14.11 -3.55 14.18
CA GLU A 225 -14.70 -4.35 15.26
C GLU A 225 -14.13 -5.78 15.32
N THR A 226 -13.90 -6.38 14.15
CA THR A 226 -13.29 -7.71 14.04
C THR A 226 -11.86 -7.71 14.56
N GLU A 227 -11.05 -6.75 14.13
CA GLU A 227 -9.66 -6.56 14.56
C GLU A 227 -9.59 -6.24 16.06
N ASP A 228 -10.48 -5.39 16.56
CA ASP A 228 -10.52 -5.02 17.98
C ASP A 228 -10.74 -6.23 18.87
N THR A 229 -11.69 -7.08 18.52
CA THR A 229 -11.97 -8.34 19.24
C THR A 229 -10.79 -9.30 19.17
N LEU A 230 -10.27 -9.55 17.98
CA LEU A 230 -9.21 -10.52 17.73
C LEU A 230 -7.90 -10.11 18.41
N PHE A 231 -7.47 -8.85 18.20
CA PHE A 231 -6.18 -8.37 18.71
C PHE A 231 -6.19 -8.17 20.21
N SER A 232 -7.36 -7.83 20.80
CA SER A 232 -7.49 -7.77 22.26
C SER A 232 -7.26 -9.14 22.91
N ALA A 233 -7.84 -10.18 22.31
CA ALA A 233 -7.65 -11.54 22.79
C ALA A 233 -6.18 -12.01 22.66
N TRP A 234 -5.51 -11.62 21.57
CA TRP A 234 -4.08 -11.94 21.37
C TRP A 234 -3.18 -11.19 22.37
N CYS A 235 -3.41 -9.89 22.59
CA CYS A 235 -2.66 -9.09 23.54
C CYS A 235 -2.86 -9.57 25.00
N ALA A 236 -4.05 -10.08 25.33
CA ALA A 236 -4.29 -10.67 26.66
C ALA A 236 -3.55 -11.99 26.87
N ALA A 237 -3.34 -12.77 25.81
CA ALA A 237 -2.68 -14.09 25.87
C ALA A 237 -1.17 -14.03 25.65
N ILE A 238 -0.65 -13.04 24.93
CA ILE A 238 0.76 -12.91 24.52
C ILE A 238 1.24 -11.51 24.90
N PRO A 239 1.97 -11.37 26.01
CA PRO A 239 2.38 -10.06 26.56
C PRO A 239 3.22 -9.19 25.61
N GLN A 240 3.93 -9.80 24.64
CA GLN A 240 4.75 -9.11 23.64
C GLN A 240 3.91 -8.43 22.54
N CYS A 241 2.61 -8.76 22.45
CA CYS A 241 1.71 -8.16 21.46
C CYS A 241 1.27 -6.76 21.88
N VAL A 242 1.28 -5.84 20.91
CA VAL A 242 0.78 -4.46 21.06
C VAL A 242 -0.24 -4.19 19.95
N TYR A 243 -1.49 -3.93 20.31
CA TYR A 243 -2.51 -3.54 19.36
C TYR A 243 -2.35 -2.05 18.98
N VAL A 244 -1.79 -1.80 17.82
CA VAL A 244 -1.45 -0.46 17.30
C VAL A 244 -2.67 0.46 17.27
N GLY A 245 -3.83 -0.04 16.84
CA GLY A 245 -5.06 0.74 16.70
C GLY A 245 -5.60 1.35 18.00
N ARG A 246 -5.18 0.86 19.16
CA ARG A 246 -5.54 1.40 20.49
C ARG A 246 -4.60 2.50 20.98
N HIS A 247 -3.42 2.59 20.41
CA HIS A 247 -2.38 3.52 20.85
C HIS A 247 -2.15 4.64 19.86
N LEU A 248 -2.21 4.36 18.55
CA LEU A 248 -1.92 5.34 17.52
C LEU A 248 -3.21 5.96 16.97
N GLU A 249 -3.22 7.28 16.84
CA GLU A 249 -4.40 8.06 16.47
C GLU A 249 -4.58 8.20 14.95
N ASN A 250 -3.46 8.18 14.20
CA ASN A 250 -3.46 8.52 12.79
C ASN A 250 -2.42 7.72 11.98
N LEU A 251 -2.58 7.76 10.66
CA LEU A 251 -1.72 7.05 9.74
C LEU A 251 -0.25 7.50 9.79
N TYR A 252 0.03 8.78 10.09
CA TYR A 252 1.41 9.26 10.19
C TYR A 252 2.18 8.58 11.32
N GLN A 253 1.53 8.40 12.47
CA GLN A 253 2.10 7.65 13.59
C GLN A 253 2.32 6.16 13.24
N GLU A 254 1.39 5.56 12.48
CA GLU A 254 1.57 4.18 11.99
C GLU A 254 2.77 4.07 11.05
N LEU A 255 2.98 5.04 10.16
CA LEU A 255 4.14 5.08 9.27
C LEU A 255 5.45 5.27 10.03
N ILE A 256 5.47 6.13 11.08
CA ILE A 256 6.62 6.26 11.97
C ILE A 256 6.94 4.90 12.60
N LEU A 257 5.95 4.23 13.19
CA LEU A 257 6.17 2.91 13.79
C LEU A 257 6.67 1.89 12.75
N MET A 258 6.06 1.86 11.56
CA MET A 258 6.47 0.97 10.48
C MET A 258 7.95 1.18 10.09
N SER A 259 8.45 2.43 10.09
CA SER A 259 9.83 2.72 9.72
C SER A 259 10.89 2.17 10.70
N HIS A 260 10.46 1.69 11.86
CA HIS A 260 11.33 1.07 12.87
C HIS A 260 11.14 -0.46 13.00
N LEU A 261 10.24 -1.05 12.20
CA LEU A 261 10.07 -2.50 12.18
C LEU A 261 11.25 -3.17 11.47
N ASP A 262 11.66 -4.29 12.00
CA ASP A 262 12.65 -5.17 11.35
C ASP A 262 12.02 -5.95 10.20
N VAL A 263 10.72 -6.28 10.34
CA VAL A 263 9.93 -6.95 9.30
C VAL A 263 8.43 -6.69 9.51
N MET A 264 7.67 -6.66 8.41
CA MET A 264 6.21 -6.67 8.42
C MET A 264 5.68 -7.97 7.80
N LEU A 265 4.91 -8.76 8.56
CA LEU A 265 4.03 -9.79 8.00
C LEU A 265 2.70 -9.15 7.58
N SER A 266 2.37 -9.20 6.32
CA SER A 266 1.12 -8.63 5.81
C SER A 266 0.44 -9.57 4.81
N MET A 267 -0.88 -9.49 4.76
CA MET A 267 -1.62 -9.99 3.61
C MET A 267 -1.34 -9.10 2.39
N ASP A 268 -1.76 -9.53 1.18
CA ASP A 268 -1.89 -8.64 0.02
C ASP A 268 -2.94 -7.56 0.35
N SER A 269 -2.52 -6.52 1.07
CA SER A 269 -3.35 -5.47 1.65
C SER A 269 -2.66 -4.10 1.64
N ALA A 270 -3.35 -3.07 2.12
CA ALA A 270 -2.77 -1.72 2.22
C ALA A 270 -1.50 -1.69 3.07
N ASN A 271 -1.45 -2.45 4.18
CA ASN A 271 -0.31 -2.45 5.09
C ASN A 271 0.99 -2.94 4.44
N MET A 272 0.93 -3.86 3.46
CA MET A 272 2.08 -4.25 2.65
C MET A 272 2.69 -3.04 1.93
N HIS A 273 1.83 -2.21 1.33
CA HIS A 273 2.28 -1.00 0.63
C HIS A 273 2.79 0.08 1.58
N LEU A 274 2.11 0.26 2.73
CA LEU A 274 2.52 1.25 3.74
C LEU A 274 3.90 0.93 4.30
N ALA A 275 4.13 -0.30 4.72
CA ALA A 275 5.42 -0.75 5.22
C ALA A 275 6.52 -0.63 4.16
N SER A 276 6.23 -0.96 2.89
CA SER A 276 7.22 -0.81 1.82
C SER A 276 7.59 0.64 1.52
N LEU A 277 6.70 1.62 1.79
CA LEU A 277 7.03 3.05 1.68
C LEU A 277 7.97 3.55 2.78
N THR A 278 8.12 2.82 3.86
CA THR A 278 9.04 3.13 4.96
C THR A 278 10.35 2.33 4.89
N ALA A 279 10.62 1.69 3.75
CA ALA A 279 11.74 0.76 3.51
C ALA A 279 11.74 -0.47 4.43
N THR A 280 10.64 -0.77 5.12
CA THR A 280 10.50 -1.95 5.95
C THR A 280 10.42 -3.20 5.07
N PRO A 281 11.20 -4.26 5.34
CA PRO A 281 11.05 -5.55 4.67
C PRO A 281 9.66 -6.14 4.91
N VAL A 282 9.03 -6.68 3.87
CA VAL A 282 7.67 -7.23 3.98
C VAL A 282 7.65 -8.69 3.56
N VAL A 283 7.19 -9.56 4.45
CA VAL A 283 6.73 -10.91 4.10
C VAL A 283 5.24 -10.83 3.79
N SER A 284 4.85 -11.07 2.54
CA SER A 284 3.47 -10.93 2.08
C SER A 284 2.81 -12.25 1.76
N VAL A 285 1.56 -12.45 2.19
CA VAL A 285 0.79 -13.69 1.98
C VAL A 285 -0.25 -13.49 0.88
N TRP A 286 -0.25 -14.40 -0.10
CA TRP A 286 -1.05 -14.29 -1.31
C TRP A 286 -1.97 -15.51 -1.51
N GLY A 287 -3.28 -15.27 -1.50
CA GLY A 287 -4.30 -16.30 -1.69
C GLY A 287 -4.93 -16.29 -3.09
N ALA A 288 -6.14 -15.75 -3.21
CA ALA A 288 -6.90 -15.67 -4.46
C ALA A 288 -6.26 -14.74 -5.52
N THR A 289 -5.39 -13.86 -5.09
CA THR A 289 -4.60 -12.92 -5.89
C THR A 289 -3.21 -13.50 -6.23
N HIS A 290 -2.40 -12.78 -7.00
CA HIS A 290 -1.05 -13.21 -7.37
C HIS A 290 -0.15 -11.99 -7.58
N PRO A 291 1.15 -12.04 -7.24
CA PRO A 291 2.12 -10.99 -7.55
C PRO A 291 2.14 -10.56 -9.02
N TYR A 292 1.85 -11.46 -9.95
CA TYR A 292 1.76 -11.16 -11.39
C TYR A 292 0.68 -10.15 -11.76
N ALA A 293 -0.27 -9.84 -10.86
CA ALA A 293 -1.18 -8.72 -11.05
C ALA A 293 -0.50 -7.35 -10.89
N GLY A 294 0.79 -7.32 -10.51
CA GLY A 294 1.64 -6.14 -10.40
C GLY A 294 1.58 -5.45 -9.03
N PHE A 295 0.86 -6.01 -8.04
CA PHE A 295 0.58 -5.34 -6.76
C PHE A 295 1.56 -5.66 -5.64
N MET A 296 2.78 -6.10 -5.94
CA MET A 296 3.83 -6.20 -4.89
C MET A 296 4.13 -4.82 -4.28
N GLY A 297 4.54 -4.80 -3.02
CA GLY A 297 5.02 -3.59 -2.35
C GLY A 297 6.24 -2.98 -3.05
N TRP A 298 6.45 -1.69 -2.87
CA TRP A 298 7.58 -0.99 -3.47
C TRP A 298 8.91 -1.64 -3.08
N GLN A 299 9.74 -1.98 -4.08
CA GLN A 299 11.06 -2.61 -3.90
C GLN A 299 11.06 -3.90 -3.06
N GLN A 300 9.91 -4.56 -2.88
CA GLN A 300 9.87 -5.83 -2.16
C GLN A 300 10.26 -6.98 -3.09
N PRO A 301 11.22 -7.84 -2.69
CA PRO A 301 11.65 -8.98 -3.47
C PRO A 301 10.52 -10.01 -3.67
N ALA A 302 10.49 -10.65 -4.84
CA ALA A 302 9.44 -11.62 -5.17
C ALA A 302 9.45 -12.85 -4.24
N GLU A 303 10.62 -13.25 -3.73
CA GLU A 303 10.81 -14.35 -2.79
C GLU A 303 10.14 -14.13 -1.43
N ASN A 304 9.82 -12.89 -1.08
CA ASN A 304 9.09 -12.53 0.13
C ASN A 304 7.58 -12.74 0.00
N ALA A 305 7.09 -13.09 -1.20
CA ALA A 305 5.70 -13.46 -1.41
C ALA A 305 5.47 -14.93 -1.07
N VAL A 306 4.73 -15.18 0.02
CA VAL A 306 4.34 -16.53 0.44
C VAL A 306 3.04 -16.92 -0.24
N GLN A 307 3.08 -18.00 -1.00
CA GLN A 307 1.96 -18.48 -1.79
C GLN A 307 2.10 -19.97 -2.11
N VAL A 308 1.03 -20.59 -2.57
CA VAL A 308 1.05 -21.98 -3.08
C VAL A 308 0.61 -22.00 -4.53
N ASP A 309 1.19 -22.91 -5.30
CA ASP A 309 0.81 -23.11 -6.71
C ASP A 309 -0.46 -23.95 -6.80
N LEU A 310 -1.49 -23.37 -7.44
CA LEU A 310 -2.77 -24.01 -7.71
C LEU A 310 -3.29 -23.52 -9.06
N ASP A 311 -3.80 -24.40 -9.89
CA ASP A 311 -4.33 -24.08 -11.23
C ASP A 311 -5.42 -23.00 -11.22
N CYS A 312 -6.19 -22.94 -10.12
CA CYS A 312 -7.22 -21.92 -9.96
C CYS A 312 -6.66 -20.52 -9.69
N ARG A 313 -5.38 -20.38 -9.29
CA ARG A 313 -4.75 -19.07 -8.96
C ARG A 313 -4.11 -18.41 -10.18
N PRO A 314 -4.14 -17.05 -10.20
CA PRO A 314 -5.08 -16.21 -9.47
C PRO A 314 -6.50 -16.40 -10.01
N CYS A 315 -7.49 -16.31 -9.12
CA CYS A 315 -8.90 -16.35 -9.52
C CYS A 315 -9.58 -14.98 -9.40
N SER A 316 -8.89 -14.01 -8.83
CA SER A 316 -9.30 -12.61 -8.71
C SER A 316 -8.10 -11.68 -8.78
N ILE A 317 -8.27 -10.49 -9.39
CA ILE A 317 -7.25 -9.43 -9.39
C ILE A 317 -7.19 -8.73 -8.01
N TYR A 318 -8.33 -8.59 -7.34
CA TYR A 318 -8.46 -7.82 -6.10
C TYR A 318 -8.89 -8.64 -4.88
N GLY A 319 -9.15 -9.94 -5.06
CA GLY A 319 -9.68 -10.80 -4.00
C GLY A 319 -11.19 -10.68 -3.78
N ASN A 320 -11.90 -9.87 -4.55
CA ASN A 320 -13.32 -9.55 -4.39
C ASN A 320 -14.29 -10.61 -4.97
N ARG A 321 -13.81 -11.81 -5.27
CA ARG A 321 -14.63 -12.91 -5.77
C ARG A 321 -14.60 -14.07 -4.78
N PRO A 322 -15.72 -14.76 -4.55
CA PRO A 322 -15.75 -15.94 -3.69
C PRO A 322 -14.83 -17.04 -4.24
N CYS A 323 -14.37 -17.90 -3.34
CA CYS A 323 -13.55 -19.05 -3.73
C CYS A 323 -14.38 -20.01 -4.58
N ARG A 324 -13.94 -20.29 -5.81
CA ARG A 324 -14.62 -21.22 -6.74
C ARG A 324 -14.57 -22.68 -6.28
N ARG A 325 -13.55 -23.04 -5.49
CA ARG A 325 -13.38 -24.38 -4.92
C ARG A 325 -14.17 -24.55 -3.62
N GLY A 326 -14.48 -23.45 -2.92
CA GLY A 326 -15.13 -23.43 -1.61
C GLY A 326 -14.19 -23.72 -0.43
N ASP A 327 -13.00 -24.27 -0.66
CA ASP A 327 -12.07 -24.78 0.36
C ASP A 327 -10.96 -23.80 0.76
N MET A 328 -10.85 -22.65 0.09
CA MET A 328 -9.78 -21.67 0.31
C MET A 328 -8.37 -22.29 0.32
N ALA A 329 -8.13 -23.34 -0.47
CA ALA A 329 -6.88 -24.09 -0.49
C ALA A 329 -5.63 -23.20 -0.71
N CYS A 330 -5.79 -22.08 -1.43
CA CYS A 330 -4.71 -21.11 -1.65
C CYS A 330 -4.21 -20.42 -0.36
N MET A 331 -5.02 -20.36 0.69
CA MET A 331 -4.63 -19.91 2.02
C MET A 331 -4.36 -21.10 2.94
N ASN A 332 -5.27 -22.08 2.97
CA ASN A 332 -5.22 -23.19 3.94
C ASN A 332 -4.04 -24.15 3.72
N ARG A 333 -3.42 -24.17 2.54
CA ARG A 333 -2.23 -25.00 2.26
C ARG A 333 -0.90 -24.31 2.50
N ILE A 334 -0.90 -22.99 2.76
CA ILE A 334 0.32 -22.30 3.20
C ILE A 334 0.64 -22.81 4.60
N LYS A 335 1.87 -23.27 4.79
CA LYS A 335 2.34 -23.74 6.10
C LYS A 335 2.92 -22.57 6.90
N PRO A 336 2.64 -22.46 8.21
CA PRO A 336 3.24 -21.43 9.08
C PRO A 336 4.77 -21.36 8.98
N GLU A 337 5.42 -22.51 8.83
CA GLU A 337 6.88 -22.63 8.68
C GLU A 337 7.41 -21.81 7.52
N GLN A 338 6.72 -21.77 6.40
CA GLN A 338 7.12 -20.98 5.23
C GLN A 338 7.12 -19.47 5.50
N ILE A 339 6.21 -19.00 6.34
CA ILE A 339 6.12 -17.59 6.75
C ILE A 339 7.21 -17.29 7.78
N ILE A 340 7.35 -18.14 8.82
CA ILE A 340 8.36 -17.99 9.88
C ILE A 340 9.76 -17.96 9.28
N GLU A 341 10.10 -18.89 8.40
CA GLU A 341 11.41 -18.95 7.74
C GLU A 341 11.77 -17.64 7.03
N ARG A 342 10.79 -17.00 6.36
CA ARG A 342 11.03 -15.71 5.69
C ARG A 342 11.20 -14.57 6.67
N ILE A 343 10.42 -14.56 7.75
CA ILE A 343 10.55 -13.57 8.83
C ILE A 343 11.93 -13.69 9.46
N GLU A 344 12.35 -14.91 9.80
CA GLU A 344 13.66 -15.18 10.42
C GLU A 344 14.83 -14.71 9.55
N ARG A 345 14.76 -14.89 8.23
CA ARG A 345 15.77 -14.38 7.28
C ARG A 345 15.91 -12.85 7.34
N MET A 346 14.81 -12.13 7.62
CA MET A 346 14.82 -10.66 7.71
C MET A 346 15.38 -10.17 9.05
N ILE A 347 15.03 -10.86 10.13
CA ILE A 347 15.48 -10.51 11.48
C ILE A 347 16.96 -10.87 11.69
N ASN A 348 17.41 -11.99 11.11
CA ASN A 348 18.77 -12.53 11.27
C ASN A 348 19.51 -12.62 9.91
N PRO A 349 19.87 -11.51 9.27
CA PRO A 349 20.50 -11.55 7.95
C PRO A 349 21.87 -12.25 7.92
N GLN A 350 22.51 -12.46 9.07
CA GLN A 350 23.81 -13.15 9.17
C GLN A 350 23.69 -14.67 8.93
N ASN A 351 22.52 -15.27 9.05
CA ASN A 351 22.30 -16.70 8.78
C ASN A 351 22.12 -17.04 7.30
N ASN A 352 22.20 -16.07 6.41
CA ASN A 352 22.04 -16.25 4.94
C ASN A 352 23.35 -16.56 4.21
N SER A 353 24.45 -16.86 4.94
CA SER A 353 25.78 -17.12 4.38
C SER A 353 26.17 -18.61 4.46
N LEU A 354 25.23 -19.52 4.21
CA LEU A 354 25.51 -20.95 4.06
C LEU A 354 25.01 -21.48 2.73
#